data_3151440641fc8281c944873478fd68ae
#
_entry.id   3151440641fc8281c944873478fd68ae
#
_cell.length_a   1.000
_cell.length_b   1.000
_cell.length_c   1.000
_cell.angle_alpha   90.00
_cell.angle_beta   90.00
_cell.angle_gamma   90.00
#
_symmetry.space_group_name_H-M   'P 1'
#
loop_
_entity.id
_entity.type
_entity.pdbx_description
1 polymer ?
#
loop_
_entity_poly.entity_id
_entity_poly.type
_entity_poly.pdbx_seq_one_letter_code
_entity_poly.pdbx_strand_id
1 'polypeptide(L)'
;MLGISVEGRKEVLTIQVGENESAKYWLSVLNELKNRGGKDIFVICADGLTGIKEAITPSFPQTEYQRCLVHQVRNTLKYVADKDRKLFAADLKTIYHAPTEQKGAEALDRVTEKWNEKYPNAMKSWYKNWDALTPIFKFSPDVRTVIYTTNAIESLNSTYRKLNRQRSVFPSSTTLLKALYLATFEATKKWSIPLKNWGGNLRGTVDYV
;
A
#
# COMPACT_ATOMS: atom_id res chain seq x y z
N MET A 1 9.58 -5.13 1.85
CA MET A 1 8.98 -4.17 0.88
C MET A 1 8.88 -4.82 -0.49
N LEU A 2 7.82 -4.54 -1.22
CA LEU A 2 7.60 -5.00 -2.59
C LEU A 2 7.66 -3.78 -3.51
N GLY A 3 8.37 -3.90 -4.62
CA GLY A 3 8.45 -2.87 -5.65
C GLY A 3 7.84 -3.34 -6.97
N ILE A 4 7.53 -2.35 -7.82
CA ILE A 4 7.17 -2.54 -9.22
C ILE A 4 8.07 -1.62 -10.01
N SER A 5 8.87 -2.19 -10.92
CA SER A 5 9.78 -1.41 -11.74
C SER A 5 9.04 -0.59 -12.79
N VAL A 6 9.74 0.34 -13.43
CA VAL A 6 9.20 1.12 -14.56
C VAL A 6 8.78 0.26 -15.75
N GLU A 7 9.31 -0.96 -15.87
CA GLU A 7 8.91 -1.95 -16.87
C GLU A 7 7.71 -2.81 -16.40
N GLY A 8 7.16 -2.55 -15.22
CA GLY A 8 6.03 -3.29 -14.66
C GLY A 8 6.40 -4.63 -14.00
N ARG A 9 7.66 -4.87 -13.72
CA ARG A 9 8.11 -6.10 -13.05
C ARG A 9 7.96 -5.97 -11.56
N LYS A 10 7.38 -7.01 -10.94
CA LYS A 10 7.26 -7.11 -9.49
C LYS A 10 8.51 -7.71 -8.91
N GLU A 11 9.00 -7.15 -7.81
CA GLU A 11 10.16 -7.68 -7.09
C GLU A 11 10.06 -7.41 -5.58
N VAL A 12 10.68 -8.27 -4.78
CA VAL A 12 10.81 -8.03 -3.35
C VAL A 12 12.13 -7.29 -3.12
N LEU A 13 12.02 -6.01 -2.79
CA LEU A 13 13.17 -5.11 -2.62
C LEU A 13 13.95 -5.42 -1.35
N THR A 14 13.25 -5.70 -0.25
CA THR A 14 13.88 -6.05 1.03
C THR A 14 12.90 -6.81 1.92
N ILE A 15 13.44 -7.65 2.80
CA ILE A 15 12.74 -8.32 3.90
C ILE A 15 13.48 -7.89 5.16
N GLN A 16 12.77 -7.21 6.05
CA GLN A 16 13.31 -6.74 7.32
C GLN A 16 12.56 -7.39 8.48
N VAL A 17 13.29 -7.78 9.50
CA VAL A 17 12.76 -8.27 10.77
C VAL A 17 13.22 -7.28 11.84
N GLY A 18 12.30 -6.60 12.46
CA GLY A 18 12.58 -5.59 13.48
C GLY A 18 11.52 -5.61 14.58
N GLU A 19 11.91 -5.12 15.76
CA GLU A 19 11.04 -5.11 16.95
C GLU A 19 10.14 -3.89 17.01
N ASN A 20 10.58 -2.73 16.47
CA ASN A 20 9.85 -1.47 16.55
C ASN A 20 9.88 -0.71 15.22
N GLU A 21 8.71 -0.31 14.75
CA GLU A 21 8.54 0.61 13.62
C GLU A 21 8.70 2.06 14.11
N SER A 22 9.69 2.77 13.57
CA SER A 22 9.94 4.17 13.88
C SER A 22 10.45 4.89 12.63
N ALA A 23 10.44 6.23 12.63
CA ALA A 23 10.99 7.01 11.53
C ALA A 23 12.48 6.67 11.28
N LYS A 24 13.27 6.46 12.33
CA LYS A 24 14.67 6.04 12.22
C LYS A 24 14.83 4.67 11.58
N TYR A 25 13.96 3.72 11.94
CA TYR A 25 13.95 2.39 11.35
C TYR A 25 13.64 2.46 9.85
N TRP A 26 12.56 3.16 9.47
CA TRP A 26 12.19 3.32 8.06
C TRP A 26 13.23 4.08 7.26
N LEU A 27 13.85 5.11 7.86
CA LEU A 27 14.94 5.85 7.23
C LEU A 27 16.13 4.92 6.91
N SER A 28 16.49 4.03 7.83
CA SER A 28 17.57 3.06 7.57
C SER A 28 17.22 2.08 6.44
N VAL A 29 15.98 1.60 6.39
CA VAL A 29 15.50 0.70 5.32
C VAL A 29 15.51 1.40 3.97
N LEU A 30 15.04 2.65 3.89
CA LEU A 30 15.02 3.43 2.65
C LEU A 30 16.44 3.79 2.18
N ASN A 31 17.34 4.14 3.09
CA ASN A 31 18.75 4.39 2.76
C ASN A 31 19.46 3.13 2.29
N GLU A 32 19.16 1.96 2.85
CA GLU A 32 19.65 0.69 2.33
C GLU A 32 19.23 0.46 0.88
N LEU A 33 17.96 0.71 0.54
CA LEU A 33 17.49 0.63 -0.84
C LEU A 33 18.23 1.60 -1.76
N LYS A 34 18.46 2.84 -1.32
CA LYS A 34 19.21 3.84 -2.06
C LYS A 34 20.67 3.40 -2.30
N ASN A 35 21.32 2.87 -1.27
CA ASN A 35 22.70 2.36 -1.36
C ASN A 35 22.83 1.14 -2.29
N ARG A 36 21.77 0.37 -2.44
CA ARG A 36 21.68 -0.76 -3.37
C ARG A 36 21.35 -0.35 -4.82
N GLY A 37 21.33 0.93 -5.10
CA GLY A 37 21.13 1.49 -6.45
C GLY A 37 19.71 1.94 -6.77
N GLY A 38 18.82 1.99 -5.79
CA GLY A 38 17.50 2.64 -5.93
C GLY A 38 17.70 4.14 -6.13
N LYS A 39 17.41 4.65 -7.34
CA LYS A 39 17.59 6.07 -7.68
C LYS A 39 16.37 6.87 -7.30
N ASP A 40 15.22 6.47 -7.81
CA ASP A 40 13.95 7.18 -7.67
C ASP A 40 12.81 6.22 -7.33
N ILE A 41 11.91 6.68 -6.48
CA ILE A 41 10.66 6.00 -6.15
C ILE A 41 9.53 6.98 -6.37
N PHE A 42 8.63 6.71 -7.31
CA PHE A 42 7.50 7.61 -7.61
C PHE A 42 6.48 7.63 -6.49
N VAL A 43 6.12 6.46 -5.95
CA VAL A 43 5.13 6.35 -4.89
C VAL A 43 5.48 5.24 -3.91
N ILE A 44 5.33 5.53 -2.62
CA ILE A 44 5.37 4.53 -1.55
C ILE A 44 3.96 4.40 -0.97
N CYS A 45 3.39 3.21 -1.11
CA CYS A 45 2.09 2.88 -0.53
C CYS A 45 2.28 2.08 0.76
N ALA A 46 1.77 2.60 1.89
CA ALA A 46 1.86 1.92 3.18
C ALA A 46 0.55 2.03 3.98
N ASP A 47 0.34 1.14 4.95
CA ASP A 47 -0.89 1.05 5.74
C ASP A 47 -0.96 2.00 6.94
N GLY A 48 -0.20 3.08 6.90
CA GLY A 48 -0.12 4.08 7.97
C GLY A 48 0.88 3.71 9.05
N LEU A 49 1.95 3.04 8.66
CA LEU A 49 3.09 2.71 9.50
C LEU A 49 3.67 3.95 10.16
N THR A 50 3.90 3.86 11.46
CA THR A 50 4.42 4.99 12.24
C THR A 50 5.82 5.38 11.75
N GLY A 51 6.01 6.67 11.43
CA GLY A 51 7.30 7.23 11.03
C GLY A 51 7.71 6.97 9.57
N ILE A 52 6.93 6.23 8.78
CA ILE A 52 7.28 5.97 7.36
C ILE A 52 7.24 7.26 6.52
N LYS A 53 6.21 8.09 6.72
CA LYS A 53 6.06 9.36 5.98
C LYS A 53 7.23 10.30 6.22
N GLU A 54 7.66 10.41 7.48
CA GLU A 54 8.79 11.23 7.92
C GLU A 54 10.13 10.72 7.37
N ALA A 55 10.25 9.40 7.13
CA ALA A 55 11.46 8.78 6.59
C ALA A 55 11.59 8.91 5.07
N ILE A 56 10.50 9.11 4.34
CA ILE A 56 10.50 9.17 2.87
C ILE A 56 11.26 10.41 2.38
N THR A 57 10.88 11.59 2.84
CA THR A 57 11.44 12.86 2.33
C THR A 57 12.97 12.96 2.40
N PRO A 58 13.66 12.56 3.49
CA PRO A 58 15.11 12.59 3.54
C PRO A 58 15.81 11.60 2.59
N SER A 59 15.16 10.46 2.29
CA SER A 59 15.74 9.44 1.43
C SER A 59 15.39 9.66 -0.04
N PHE A 60 14.13 9.96 -0.32
CA PHE A 60 13.56 10.10 -1.66
C PHE A 60 12.62 11.31 -1.70
N PRO A 61 13.16 12.54 -1.87
CA PRO A 61 12.40 13.78 -1.72
C PRO A 61 11.27 13.97 -2.74
N GLN A 62 11.32 13.31 -3.89
CA GLN A 62 10.30 13.39 -4.95
C GLN A 62 9.21 12.32 -4.80
N THR A 63 9.30 11.45 -3.80
CA THR A 63 8.36 10.33 -3.62
C THR A 63 7.04 10.81 -3.04
N GLU A 64 5.95 10.47 -3.69
CA GLU A 64 4.60 10.62 -3.13
C GLU A 64 4.33 9.53 -2.08
N TYR A 65 3.85 9.93 -0.91
CA TYR A 65 3.34 8.99 0.08
C TYR A 65 1.85 8.75 -0.16
N GLN A 66 1.48 7.50 -0.37
CA GLN A 66 0.08 7.06 -0.49
C GLN A 66 -0.30 6.16 0.67
N ARG A 67 -1.32 6.54 1.44
CA ARG A 67 -1.89 5.64 2.43
C ARG A 67 -2.64 4.50 1.74
N CYS A 68 -2.43 3.27 2.19
CA CYS A 68 -3.03 2.08 1.58
C CYS A 68 -4.56 2.11 1.67
N LEU A 69 -5.22 2.21 0.54
CA LEU A 69 -6.68 2.26 0.43
C LEU A 69 -7.34 0.95 0.88
N VAL A 70 -6.72 -0.18 0.60
CA VAL A 70 -7.25 -1.50 1.02
C VAL A 70 -7.30 -1.60 2.54
N HIS A 71 -6.25 -1.16 3.24
CA HIS A 71 -6.24 -1.12 4.70
C HIS A 71 -7.21 -0.07 5.24
N GLN A 72 -7.33 1.08 4.60
CA GLN A 72 -8.32 2.10 4.97
C GLN A 72 -9.75 1.55 4.89
N VAL A 73 -10.11 0.90 3.78
CA VAL A 73 -11.42 0.25 3.60
C VAL A 73 -11.64 -0.86 4.64
N ARG A 74 -10.67 -1.77 4.81
CA ARG A 74 -10.77 -2.87 5.79
C ARG A 74 -10.97 -2.35 7.21
N ASN A 75 -10.26 -1.30 7.60
CA ASN A 75 -10.40 -0.70 8.93
C ASN A 75 -11.76 -0.03 9.09
N THR A 76 -12.28 0.63 8.06
CA THR A 76 -13.63 1.20 8.05
C THR A 76 -14.70 0.14 8.25
N LEU A 77 -14.60 -0.97 7.53
CA LEU A 77 -15.58 -2.07 7.60
C LEU A 77 -15.62 -2.80 8.96
N LYS A 78 -14.64 -2.59 9.84
CA LYS A 78 -14.70 -3.08 11.23
C LYS A 78 -15.81 -2.41 12.07
N TYR A 79 -16.22 -1.20 11.68
CA TYR A 79 -17.30 -0.46 12.32
C TYR A 79 -18.68 -0.79 11.74
N VAL A 80 -18.76 -1.65 10.72
CA VAL A 80 -19.96 -1.92 9.94
C VAL A 80 -20.41 -3.36 10.17
N ALA A 81 -21.69 -3.56 10.48
CA ALA A 81 -22.28 -4.88 10.66
C ALA A 81 -22.19 -5.71 9.37
N ASP A 82 -22.02 -7.02 9.48
CA ASP A 82 -21.75 -7.93 8.36
C ASP A 82 -22.79 -7.80 7.24
N LYS A 83 -24.07 -7.66 7.57
CA LYS A 83 -25.17 -7.51 6.62
C LYS A 83 -25.05 -6.29 5.71
N ASP A 84 -24.39 -5.22 6.17
CA ASP A 84 -24.24 -3.97 5.42
C ASP A 84 -22.87 -3.83 4.76
N ARG A 85 -21.88 -4.66 5.11
CA ARG A 85 -20.49 -4.52 4.62
C ARG A 85 -20.37 -4.49 3.11
N LYS A 86 -21.13 -5.32 2.41
CA LYS A 86 -21.07 -5.38 0.94
C LYS A 86 -21.54 -4.06 0.31
N LEU A 87 -22.64 -3.52 0.79
CA LEU A 87 -23.20 -2.25 0.30
C LEU A 87 -22.30 -1.08 0.68
N PHE A 88 -21.87 -1.04 1.94
CA PHE A 88 -20.95 -0.01 2.43
C PHE A 88 -19.64 0.00 1.65
N ALA A 89 -19.05 -1.17 1.37
CA ALA A 89 -17.83 -1.28 0.56
C ALA A 89 -18.03 -0.80 -0.88
N ALA A 90 -19.21 -1.02 -1.47
CA ALA A 90 -19.56 -0.50 -2.79
C ALA A 90 -19.63 1.04 -2.76
N ASP A 91 -20.24 1.62 -1.74
CA ASP A 91 -20.28 3.08 -1.57
C ASP A 91 -18.85 3.66 -1.36
N LEU A 92 -18.01 3.04 -0.54
CA LEU A 92 -16.62 3.47 -0.38
C LEU A 92 -15.84 3.49 -1.70
N LYS A 93 -16.12 2.56 -2.62
CA LYS A 93 -15.48 2.57 -3.95
C LYS A 93 -15.72 3.87 -4.70
N THR A 94 -16.88 4.49 -4.56
CA THR A 94 -17.21 5.74 -5.25
C THR A 94 -16.26 6.88 -4.87
N ILE A 95 -15.66 6.82 -3.68
CA ILE A 95 -14.71 7.82 -3.17
C ILE A 95 -13.39 7.71 -3.95
N TYR A 96 -12.71 6.57 -3.85
CA TYR A 96 -11.35 6.42 -4.39
C TYR A 96 -11.30 6.02 -5.89
N HIS A 97 -12.44 5.70 -6.49
CA HIS A 97 -12.58 5.57 -7.95
C HIS A 97 -13.04 6.86 -8.63
N ALA A 98 -13.29 7.92 -7.89
CA ALA A 98 -13.65 9.21 -8.46
C ALA A 98 -12.56 9.70 -9.46
N PRO A 99 -12.96 10.44 -10.52
CA PRO A 99 -11.99 10.89 -11.52
C PRO A 99 -11.01 11.93 -10.97
N THR A 100 -11.44 12.76 -10.02
CA THR A 100 -10.64 13.83 -9.42
C THR A 100 -10.77 13.82 -7.90
N GLU A 101 -9.83 14.48 -7.21
CA GLU A 101 -9.87 14.67 -5.76
C GLU A 101 -11.16 15.36 -5.32
N GLN A 102 -11.58 16.41 -6.02
CA GLN A 102 -12.83 17.12 -5.72
C GLN A 102 -14.04 16.16 -5.78
N LYS A 103 -14.14 15.34 -6.83
CA LYS A 103 -15.23 14.35 -6.95
C LYS A 103 -15.13 13.25 -5.89
N GLY A 104 -13.92 12.92 -5.46
CA GLY A 104 -13.67 12.03 -4.32
C GLY A 104 -14.17 12.62 -3.01
N ALA A 105 -13.90 13.89 -2.74
CA ALA A 105 -14.39 14.61 -1.55
C ALA A 105 -15.94 14.69 -1.54
N GLU A 106 -16.55 15.08 -2.66
CA GLU A 106 -18.02 15.08 -2.79
C GLU A 106 -18.63 13.67 -2.56
N ALA A 107 -17.95 12.62 -3.02
CA ALA A 107 -18.39 11.25 -2.76
C ALA A 107 -18.22 10.86 -1.29
N LEU A 108 -17.14 11.30 -0.64
CA LEU A 108 -16.90 11.09 0.79
C LEU A 108 -18.04 11.70 1.63
N ASP A 109 -18.45 12.93 1.32
CA ASP A 109 -19.54 13.60 2.02
C ASP A 109 -20.87 12.85 1.82
N ARG A 110 -21.22 12.46 0.59
CA ARG A 110 -22.44 11.68 0.30
C ARG A 110 -22.47 10.34 1.01
N VAL A 111 -21.36 9.62 1.03
CA VAL A 111 -21.26 8.32 1.73
C VAL A 111 -21.38 8.52 3.23
N THR A 112 -20.77 9.57 3.77
CA THR A 112 -20.88 9.92 5.18
C THR A 112 -22.32 10.24 5.55
N GLU A 113 -22.99 11.12 4.82
CA GLU A 113 -24.39 11.49 5.04
C GLU A 113 -25.30 10.25 5.03
N LYS A 114 -25.15 9.38 4.02
CA LYS A 114 -25.93 8.13 3.88
C LYS A 114 -25.80 7.20 5.08
N TRP A 115 -24.63 7.11 5.68
CA TRP A 115 -24.32 6.09 6.69
C TRP A 115 -24.15 6.63 8.11
N ASN A 116 -24.12 7.97 8.31
CA ASN A 116 -23.80 8.60 9.57
C ASN A 116 -24.78 8.24 10.71
N GLU A 117 -26.08 8.13 10.40
CA GLU A 117 -27.06 7.74 11.40
C GLU A 117 -26.77 6.33 11.96
N LYS A 118 -26.42 5.39 11.08
CA LYS A 118 -26.21 3.99 11.45
C LYS A 118 -24.80 3.69 11.93
N TYR A 119 -23.79 4.34 11.36
CA TYR A 119 -22.37 4.10 11.64
C TYR A 119 -21.57 5.41 11.81
N PRO A 120 -21.84 6.23 12.85
CA PRO A 120 -21.31 7.59 12.97
C PRO A 120 -19.78 7.66 13.09
N ASN A 121 -19.13 6.55 13.44
CA ASN A 121 -17.66 6.49 13.58
C ASN A 121 -16.94 5.92 12.37
N ALA A 122 -17.65 5.31 11.42
CA ALA A 122 -17.03 4.59 10.31
C ALA A 122 -16.22 5.50 9.39
N MET A 123 -16.71 6.72 9.13
CA MET A 123 -16.11 7.64 8.17
C MET A 123 -15.08 8.60 8.78
N LYS A 124 -14.97 8.70 10.12
CA LYS A 124 -14.05 9.64 10.79
C LYS A 124 -12.61 9.49 10.34
N SER A 125 -12.16 8.26 10.12
CA SER A 125 -10.78 7.98 9.68
C SER A 125 -10.50 8.41 8.25
N TRP A 126 -11.51 8.54 7.39
CA TRP A 126 -11.37 9.04 6.02
C TRP A 126 -11.05 10.53 6.01
N TYR A 127 -11.79 11.33 6.77
CA TYR A 127 -11.53 12.76 6.92
C TYR A 127 -10.15 13.01 7.55
N LYS A 128 -9.82 12.27 8.64
CA LYS A 128 -8.52 12.40 9.32
C LYS A 128 -7.33 12.09 8.39
N ASN A 129 -7.50 11.15 7.48
CA ASN A 129 -6.42 10.66 6.62
C ASN A 129 -6.54 11.19 5.19
N TRP A 130 -7.44 12.14 4.91
CA TRP A 130 -7.76 12.58 3.55
C TRP A 130 -6.51 12.98 2.77
N ASP A 131 -5.66 13.84 3.30
CA ASP A 131 -4.43 14.30 2.67
C ASP A 131 -3.46 13.15 2.30
N ALA A 132 -3.50 12.05 3.05
CA ALA A 132 -2.68 10.87 2.78
C ALA A 132 -3.35 9.88 1.82
N LEU A 133 -4.65 10.02 1.56
CA LEU A 133 -5.43 9.21 0.63
C LEU A 133 -5.51 9.85 -0.76
N THR A 134 -5.52 11.19 -0.85
CA THR A 134 -5.70 11.94 -2.09
C THR A 134 -4.56 11.86 -3.12
N PRO A 135 -3.30 11.54 -2.77
CA PRO A 135 -2.27 11.37 -3.80
C PRO A 135 -2.65 10.41 -4.91
N ILE A 136 -3.55 9.43 -4.64
CA ILE A 136 -4.07 8.50 -5.65
C ILE A 136 -4.64 9.23 -6.88
N PHE A 137 -5.22 10.42 -6.70
CA PHE A 137 -5.86 11.17 -7.78
C PHE A 137 -4.86 11.81 -8.77
N LYS A 138 -3.58 11.89 -8.40
CA LYS A 138 -2.49 12.35 -9.28
C LYS A 138 -2.11 11.32 -10.34
N PHE A 139 -2.50 10.04 -10.17
CA PHE A 139 -2.08 8.95 -11.03
C PHE A 139 -3.16 8.57 -12.05
N SER A 140 -2.72 8.02 -13.20
CA SER A 140 -3.60 7.47 -14.22
C SER A 140 -4.45 6.31 -13.69
N PRO A 141 -5.61 5.98 -14.28
CA PRO A 141 -6.48 4.90 -13.83
C PRO A 141 -5.77 3.54 -13.72
N ASP A 142 -4.82 3.25 -14.61
CA ASP A 142 -4.09 1.98 -14.61
C ASP A 142 -3.11 1.92 -13.42
N VAL A 143 -2.39 3.01 -13.15
CA VAL A 143 -1.51 3.12 -11.97
C VAL A 143 -2.33 3.06 -10.68
N ARG A 144 -3.48 3.75 -10.61
CA ARG A 144 -4.39 3.65 -9.46
C ARG A 144 -4.82 2.20 -9.23
N THR A 145 -5.16 1.47 -10.29
CA THR A 145 -5.55 0.05 -10.17
C THR A 145 -4.46 -0.77 -9.50
N VAL A 146 -3.21 -0.55 -9.83
CA VAL A 146 -2.08 -1.23 -9.19
C VAL A 146 -1.92 -0.83 -7.73
N ILE A 147 -2.06 0.46 -7.41
CA ILE A 147 -1.92 0.98 -6.04
C ILE A 147 -2.98 0.39 -5.10
N TYR A 148 -4.23 0.22 -5.55
CA TYR A 148 -5.27 -0.38 -4.71
C TYR A 148 -5.53 -1.87 -4.94
N THR A 149 -4.71 -2.54 -5.80
CA THR A 149 -4.70 -3.99 -5.87
C THR A 149 -3.52 -4.55 -5.08
N THR A 150 -3.79 -5.17 -3.95
CA THR A 150 -2.75 -5.70 -3.06
C THR A 150 -2.43 -7.17 -3.30
N ASN A 151 -2.86 -7.74 -4.43
CA ASN A 151 -2.77 -9.19 -4.71
C ASN A 151 -1.36 -9.76 -4.51
N ALA A 152 -0.32 -9.03 -4.91
CA ALA A 152 1.06 -9.49 -4.76
C ALA A 152 1.50 -9.51 -3.29
N ILE A 153 1.22 -8.45 -2.52
CA ILE A 153 1.51 -8.37 -1.08
C ILE A 153 0.67 -9.40 -0.31
N GLU A 154 -0.61 -9.55 -0.66
CA GLU A 154 -1.49 -10.53 -0.02
C GLU A 154 -1.04 -11.96 -0.27
N SER A 155 -0.58 -12.27 -1.48
CA SER A 155 0.00 -13.57 -1.82
C SER A 155 1.25 -13.86 -0.99
N LEU A 156 2.17 -12.91 -0.88
CA LEU A 156 3.35 -13.04 -0.01
C LEU A 156 2.96 -13.21 1.47
N ASN A 157 2.07 -12.36 1.97
CA ASN A 157 1.60 -12.44 3.35
C ASN A 157 0.90 -13.77 3.64
N SER A 158 0.19 -14.35 2.66
CA SER A 158 -0.40 -15.68 2.78
C SER A 158 0.67 -16.77 2.91
N THR A 159 1.75 -16.66 2.10
CA THR A 159 2.90 -17.56 2.16
C THR A 159 3.60 -17.47 3.51
N TYR A 160 3.84 -16.27 4.04
CA TYR A 160 4.45 -16.07 5.35
C TYR A 160 3.57 -16.57 6.50
N ARG A 161 2.25 -16.37 6.43
CA ARG A 161 1.31 -16.96 7.41
C ARG A 161 1.34 -18.47 7.39
N LYS A 162 1.46 -19.11 6.21
CA LYS A 162 1.62 -20.55 6.09
C LYS A 162 2.92 -21.02 6.73
N LEU A 163 4.03 -20.32 6.48
CA LEU A 163 5.31 -20.59 7.11
C LEU A 163 5.21 -20.55 8.65
N ASN A 164 4.60 -19.48 9.19
CA ASN A 164 4.42 -19.32 10.63
C ASN A 164 3.52 -20.39 11.27
N ARG A 165 2.53 -20.89 10.54
CA ARG A 165 1.70 -22.03 11.03
C ARG A 165 2.48 -23.32 11.08
N GLN A 166 3.41 -23.54 10.16
CA GLN A 166 4.25 -24.73 10.11
C GLN A 166 5.39 -24.68 11.14
N ARG A 167 5.85 -23.46 11.45
CA ARG A 167 6.96 -23.24 12.39
C ARG A 167 6.73 -21.93 13.14
N SER A 168 6.16 -22.04 14.33
CA SER A 168 5.78 -20.87 15.15
C SER A 168 6.95 -20.25 15.92
N VAL A 169 8.05 -20.97 16.10
CA VAL A 169 9.22 -20.49 16.84
C VAL A 169 10.49 -20.62 16.00
N PHE A 170 11.26 -19.57 15.93
CA PHE A 170 12.57 -19.51 15.28
C PHE A 170 13.65 -19.22 16.32
N PRO A 171 14.79 -19.96 16.30
CA PRO A 171 15.86 -19.80 17.28
C PRO A 171 16.55 -18.43 17.26
N SER A 172 16.47 -17.71 16.12
CA SER A 172 17.05 -16.38 15.96
C SER A 172 16.37 -15.62 14.82
N SER A 173 16.52 -14.28 14.83
CA SER A 173 16.09 -13.41 13.72
C SER A 173 16.72 -13.80 12.39
N THR A 174 17.98 -14.24 12.40
CA THR A 174 18.69 -14.74 11.20
C THR A 174 18.01 -15.99 10.63
N THR A 175 17.58 -16.92 11.48
CA THR A 175 16.88 -18.15 11.05
C THR A 175 15.51 -17.80 10.47
N LEU A 176 14.79 -16.88 11.11
CA LEU A 176 13.53 -16.37 10.58
C LEU A 176 13.75 -15.69 9.22
N LEU A 177 14.74 -14.81 9.10
CA LEU A 177 15.03 -14.10 7.84
C LEU A 177 15.37 -15.07 6.70
N LYS A 178 16.18 -16.11 6.95
CA LYS A 178 16.48 -17.17 5.98
C LYS A 178 15.21 -17.91 5.53
N ALA A 179 14.32 -18.24 6.46
CA ALA A 179 13.07 -18.93 6.16
C ALA A 179 12.12 -18.05 5.33
N LEU A 180 12.01 -16.75 5.67
CA LEU A 180 11.24 -15.76 4.91
C LEU A 180 11.81 -15.58 3.50
N TYR A 181 13.13 -15.52 3.37
CA TYR A 181 13.81 -15.40 2.07
C TYR A 181 13.48 -16.60 1.16
N LEU A 182 13.62 -17.83 1.66
CA LEU A 182 13.30 -19.05 0.89
C LEU A 182 11.81 -19.08 0.49
N ALA A 183 10.92 -18.76 1.43
CA ALA A 183 9.48 -18.68 1.15
C ALA A 183 9.15 -17.60 0.09
N THR A 184 9.84 -16.47 0.14
CA THR A 184 9.74 -15.39 -0.86
C THR A 184 10.21 -15.88 -2.22
N PHE A 185 11.38 -16.48 -2.30
CA PHE A 185 11.96 -17.00 -3.54
C PHE A 185 10.99 -17.96 -4.24
N GLU A 186 10.39 -18.91 -3.51
CA GLU A 186 9.40 -19.82 -4.05
C GLU A 186 8.11 -19.12 -4.51
N ALA A 187 7.62 -18.16 -3.73
CA ALA A 187 6.39 -17.43 -4.07
C ALA A 187 6.56 -16.52 -5.30
N THR A 188 7.76 -15.97 -5.50
CA THR A 188 8.05 -15.01 -6.59
C THR A 188 8.46 -15.66 -7.92
N LYS A 189 8.73 -16.96 -7.96
CA LYS A 189 9.02 -17.69 -9.21
C LYS A 189 8.00 -17.42 -10.32
N LYS A 190 6.74 -17.17 -9.95
CA LYS A 190 5.64 -16.89 -10.88
C LYS A 190 5.56 -15.44 -11.35
N TRP A 191 6.42 -14.54 -10.85
CA TRP A 191 6.39 -13.11 -11.18
C TRP A 191 7.22 -12.77 -12.42
N SER A 192 7.20 -13.64 -13.41
CA SER A 192 7.95 -13.48 -14.67
C SER A 192 7.31 -12.53 -15.68
N ILE A 193 5.99 -12.29 -15.55
CA ILE A 193 5.22 -11.49 -16.50
C ILE A 193 5.04 -10.07 -15.97
N PRO A 194 5.44 -9.04 -16.73
CA PRO A 194 5.17 -7.65 -16.38
C PRO A 194 3.67 -7.35 -16.30
N LEU A 195 3.31 -6.31 -15.56
CA LEU A 195 1.95 -5.79 -15.54
C LEU A 195 1.54 -5.29 -16.92
N LYS A 196 0.35 -5.68 -17.39
CA LYS A 196 -0.18 -5.21 -18.68
C LYS A 196 -0.35 -3.68 -18.64
N ASN A 197 -0.03 -3.03 -19.78
CA ASN A 197 -0.19 -1.59 -20.00
C ASN A 197 0.55 -0.67 -19.01
N TRP A 198 1.56 -1.16 -18.29
CA TRP A 198 2.26 -0.39 -17.27
C TRP A 198 3.15 0.72 -17.85
N GLY A 199 4.00 0.42 -18.85
CA GLY A 199 5.02 1.33 -19.36
C GLY A 199 4.52 2.55 -20.16
N GLY A 200 3.31 2.49 -20.73
CA GLY A 200 2.67 3.61 -21.43
C GLY A 200 2.07 4.66 -20.49
N ASN A 201 1.71 4.26 -19.29
CA ASN A 201 0.94 5.07 -18.36
C ASN A 201 1.77 5.83 -17.32
N LEU A 202 3.04 5.42 -17.10
CA LEU A 202 3.97 6.19 -16.26
C LEU A 202 4.47 7.45 -16.96
N ARG A 203 4.57 7.45 -18.29
CA ARG A 203 5.03 8.61 -19.09
C ARG A 203 4.01 9.77 -19.12
N GLY A 204 2.74 9.52 -18.83
CA GLY A 204 1.68 10.54 -18.78
C GLY A 204 1.49 11.20 -17.41
N THR A 205 2.21 10.76 -16.37
CA THR A 205 2.10 11.29 -15.01
C THR A 205 3.30 12.12 -14.56
N VAL A 206 4.32 12.27 -15.40
CA VAL A 206 5.56 12.96 -15.04
C VAL A 206 6.01 13.82 -16.20
N ASP A 207 5.39 14.98 -16.38
CA ASP A 207 6.04 16.12 -17.01
C ASP A 207 6.91 16.78 -15.93
N TYR A 208 8.09 16.25 -15.72
CA TYR A 208 9.15 16.99 -15.04
C TYR A 208 9.95 17.77 -16.08
N VAL A 209 9.69 19.06 -16.15
CA VAL A 209 10.62 20.06 -16.66
C VAL A 209 11.75 20.24 -15.67
#